data_fbf90f1d65b37cd7f2a508bf78005fef
#
_entry.id   fbf90f1d65b37cd7f2a508bf78005fef
#
_cell.length_a   1.000
_cell.length_b   1.000
_cell.length_c   1.000
_cell.angle_alpha   90.00
_cell.angle_beta   90.00
_cell.angle_gamma   90.00
#
_symmetry.space_group_name_H-M   'P 1'
#
loop_
_entity.id
_entity.type
_entity.pdbx_description
1 polymer ?
#
loop_
_entity_poly.entity_id
_entity_poly.type
_entity_poly.pdbx_seq_one_letter_code
_entity_poly.pdbx_strand_id
1 'polypeptide(L)' 'MSSLLKMLRLKGSSIDGITVKESLRRISGAHILAIKKKSGHLITNPSLETILESGDELVLMGTRDQLKGLENFT' A
#
# COMPACT_ATOMS: atom_id res chain seq x y z
N MET A 1 21.76 -4.31 -3.02
CA MET A 1 20.64 -4.05 -3.91
C MET A 1 19.84 -2.88 -3.37
N SER A 2 19.53 -1.90 -4.21
CA SER A 2 18.85 -0.70 -3.74
C SER A 2 17.35 -0.90 -3.69
N SER A 3 16.72 -0.29 -2.68
CA SER A 3 15.28 -0.24 -2.56
C SER A 3 14.74 0.96 -3.32
N LEU A 4 13.53 0.83 -3.82
CA LEU A 4 12.83 1.88 -4.54
C LEU A 4 11.59 2.30 -3.77
N LEU A 5 11.20 3.55 -3.92
CA LEU A 5 9.94 4.05 -3.39
C LEU A 5 8.93 4.09 -4.52
N LYS A 6 7.70 3.76 -4.19
CA LYS A 6 6.60 3.82 -5.14
C LYS A 6 5.33 4.24 -4.44
N MET A 7 4.56 5.10 -5.11
CA MET A 7 3.22 5.44 -4.65
C MET A 7 2.21 4.63 -5.47
N LEU A 8 1.34 3.92 -4.77
CA LEU A 8 0.33 3.08 -5.40
C LEU A 8 -1.05 3.55 -4.97
N ARG A 9 -1.86 4.00 -5.94
CA ARG A 9 -3.23 4.38 -5.66
C ARG A 9 -4.11 3.13 -5.66
N LEU A 10 -4.87 2.95 -4.61
CA LEU A 10 -5.79 1.83 -4.50
C LEU A 10 -7.07 2.13 -5.28
N LYS A 11 -7.53 1.13 -6.01
CA LYS A 11 -8.73 1.24 -6.83
C LYS A 11 -9.58 0.00 -6.68
N GLY A 12 -10.88 0.17 -6.85
CA GLY A 12 -11.79 -0.94 -6.91
C GLY A 12 -12.34 -1.35 -5.55
N SER A 13 -13.50 -1.97 -5.59
CA SER A 13 -14.23 -2.33 -4.37
C SER A 13 -13.57 -3.45 -3.59
N SER A 14 -12.72 -4.26 -4.22
CA SER A 14 -12.04 -5.34 -3.53
C SER A 14 -11.01 -4.85 -2.51
N ILE A 15 -10.63 -3.57 -2.61
CA ILE A 15 -9.68 -2.96 -1.69
C ILE A 15 -10.39 -2.34 -0.48
N ASP A 16 -11.62 -1.89 -0.67
CA ASP A 16 -12.37 -1.22 0.40
C ASP A 16 -12.54 -2.15 1.60
N GLY A 17 -12.16 -1.64 2.76
CA GLY A 17 -12.40 -2.32 4.02
C GLY A 17 -11.34 -3.35 4.42
N ILE A 18 -10.31 -3.57 3.60
CA ILE A 18 -9.24 -4.46 4.04
C ILE A 18 -8.28 -3.71 4.94
N THR A 19 -7.61 -4.43 5.82
CA THR A 19 -6.64 -3.84 6.72
C THR A 19 -5.25 -3.81 6.09
N VAL A 20 -4.37 -2.99 6.68
CA VAL A 20 -2.94 -3.01 6.31
C VAL A 20 -2.39 -4.41 6.44
N LYS A 21 -2.74 -5.13 7.50
CA LYS A 21 -2.28 -6.50 7.71
C LYS A 21 -2.64 -7.40 6.53
N GLU A 22 -3.88 -7.31 6.05
CA GLU A 22 -4.32 -8.10 4.92
C GLU A 22 -3.60 -7.69 3.64
N SER A 23 -3.38 -6.40 3.45
CA SER A 23 -2.67 -5.92 2.26
C SER A 23 -1.23 -6.41 2.25
N LEU A 24 -0.57 -6.47 3.41
CA LEU A 24 0.81 -6.96 3.50
C LEU A 24 0.93 -8.42 3.08
N ARG A 25 -0.11 -9.21 3.26
CA ARG A 25 -0.11 -10.60 2.79
C ARG A 25 -0.06 -10.69 1.28
N ARG A 26 -0.59 -9.68 0.60
CA ARG A 26 -0.63 -9.63 -0.86
C ARG A 26 0.61 -8.97 -1.46
N ILE A 27 1.35 -8.25 -0.63
CA ILE A 27 2.55 -7.54 -1.05
C ILE A 27 3.76 -8.38 -0.72
N SER A 28 4.42 -8.90 -1.74
CA SER A 28 5.51 -9.84 -1.59
C SER A 28 6.80 -9.12 -1.15
N GLY A 29 6.93 -8.88 0.15
CA GLY A 29 8.16 -8.35 0.72
C GLY A 29 8.32 -6.84 0.72
N ALA A 30 7.41 -6.11 0.08
CA ALA A 30 7.47 -4.65 0.11
C ALA A 30 6.97 -4.13 1.47
N HIS A 31 7.40 -2.92 1.82
CA HIS A 31 7.00 -2.29 3.07
C HIS A 31 6.12 -1.09 2.82
N ILE A 32 5.09 -0.93 3.65
CA ILE A 32 4.24 0.26 3.60
C ILE A 32 4.83 1.28 4.56
N LEU A 33 5.32 2.38 4.01
CA LEU A 33 5.90 3.46 4.80
C LEU A 33 4.86 4.44 5.30
N ALA A 34 3.84 4.69 4.49
CA ALA A 34 2.81 5.65 4.81
C ALA A 34 1.56 5.39 3.97
N ILE A 35 0.45 5.93 4.41
CA ILE A 35 -0.80 5.89 3.67
C ILE A 35 -1.30 7.31 3.54
N LYS A 36 -1.56 7.75 2.32
CA LYS A 36 -2.22 9.03 2.09
C LYS A 36 -3.69 8.75 1.84
N LYS A 37 -4.53 9.14 2.78
CA LYS A 37 -5.97 8.94 2.66
C LYS A 37 -6.52 9.84 1.55
N LYS A 38 -7.61 9.42 0.95
CA LYS A 38 -8.24 10.21 -0.11
C LYS A 38 -8.65 11.61 0.37
N SER A 39 -8.82 11.79 1.66
CA SER A 39 -9.10 13.10 2.26
C SER A 39 -7.88 14.01 2.29
N GLY A 40 -6.69 13.49 1.98
CA GLY A 40 -5.45 14.21 2.06
C GLY A 40 -4.66 13.98 3.35
N HIS A 41 -5.26 13.30 4.31
CA HIS A 41 -4.58 13.00 5.57
C HIS A 41 -3.48 11.96 5.35
N LEU A 42 -2.28 12.26 5.85
CA LEU A 42 -1.16 11.35 5.73
C LEU A 42 -0.96 10.60 7.05
N ILE A 43 -0.98 9.27 6.95
CA ILE A 43 -0.72 8.39 8.08
C ILE A 43 0.69 7.83 7.91
N THR A 44 1.61 8.23 8.77
CA THR A 44 2.96 7.69 8.76
C THR A 44 3.02 6.50 9.72
N ASN A 45 3.82 5.51 9.37
CA ASN A 45 4.01 4.32 10.19
C ASN A 45 2.66 3.70 10.59
N PRO A 46 1.82 3.33 9.62
CA PRO A 46 0.46 2.88 9.89
C PRO A 46 0.43 1.57 10.68
N SER A 47 -0.59 1.44 11.53
CA SER A 47 -0.79 0.20 12.27
C SER A 47 -1.36 -0.87 11.35
N LEU A 48 -1.19 -2.14 11.75
CA LEU A 48 -1.71 -3.28 10.98
C LEU A 48 -3.23 -3.29 10.89
N GLU A 49 -3.88 -2.60 11.81
CA GLU A 49 -5.34 -2.56 11.88
C GLU A 49 -5.96 -1.42 11.08
N THR A 50 -5.13 -0.56 10.50
CA THR A 50 -5.63 0.56 9.69
C THR A 50 -6.43 0.03 8.52
N ILE A 51 -7.63 0.59 8.32
CA ILE A 51 -8.52 0.22 7.23
C ILE A 51 -8.15 0.99 5.98
N LEU A 52 -8.04 0.28 4.87
CA LEU A 52 -7.76 0.87 3.56
C LEU A 52 -9.05 1.07 2.78
N GLU A 53 -9.07 2.11 1.97
CA GLU A 53 -10.21 2.43 1.14
C GLU A 53 -9.76 2.74 -0.29
N SER A 54 -10.66 2.51 -1.23
CA SER A 54 -10.41 2.91 -2.62
C SER A 54 -10.15 4.42 -2.66
N GLY A 55 -9.12 4.83 -3.39
CA GLY A 55 -8.71 6.23 -3.44
C GLY A 55 -7.56 6.57 -2.51
N ASP A 56 -7.24 5.70 -1.56
CA ASP A 56 -6.06 5.87 -0.74
C ASP A 56 -4.80 5.60 -1.57
N GLU A 57 -3.69 6.21 -1.17
CA GLU A 57 -2.41 5.96 -1.81
C GLU A 57 -1.46 5.35 -0.78
N LEU A 58 -0.80 4.26 -1.18
CA LEU A 58 0.22 3.63 -0.35
C LEU A 58 1.58 4.14 -0.80
N VAL A 59 2.42 4.51 0.17
CA VAL A 59 3.83 4.81 -0.09
C VAL A 59 4.60 3.56 0.27
N LEU A 60 5.17 2.92 -0.74
CA LEU A 60 5.78 1.62 -0.61
C LEU A 60 7.28 1.68 -0.84
N MET A 61 8.01 0.80 -0.18
CA MET A 61 9.43 0.62 -0.42
C MET A 61 9.72 -0.86 -0.63
N GLY A 62 10.51 -1.17 -1.66
CA GLY A 62 10.88 -2.53 -1.95
C GLY A 62 11.82 -2.59 -3.13
N THR A 63 12.17 -3.82 -3.52
CA THR A 63 12.98 -4.00 -4.72
C THR A 63 12.12 -3.75 -5.96
N ARG A 64 12.79 -3.60 -7.10
CA ARG A 64 12.08 -3.42 -8.36
C ARG A 64 11.11 -4.57 -8.63
N ASP A 65 11.54 -5.81 -8.40
CA ASP A 65 10.70 -6.98 -8.65
C ASP A 65 9.50 -7.01 -7.71
N GLN A 66 9.71 -6.67 -6.45
CA GLN A 66 8.61 -6.62 -5.48
C GLN A 66 7.56 -5.60 -5.89
N LEU A 67 8.01 -4.39 -6.27
CA LEU A 67 7.09 -3.32 -6.63
C LEU A 67 6.39 -3.58 -7.97
N LYS A 68 7.09 -4.22 -8.90
CA LYS A 68 6.50 -4.57 -10.18
C LYS A 68 5.30 -5.50 -10.03
N GLY A 69 5.41 -6.46 -9.10
CA GLY A 69 4.32 -7.39 -8.83
C GLY A 69 3.06 -6.71 -8.29
N LEU A 70 3.19 -5.52 -7.74
CA LEU A 70 2.05 -4.81 -7.16
C LEU A 70 1.12 -4.18 -8.20
N GLU A 71 1.52 -4.14 -9.46
CA GLU A 71 0.66 -3.61 -10.51
C GLU A 71 -0.63 -4.41 -10.63
N ASN A 72 -0.61 -5.66 -10.21
CA ASN A 72 -1.78 -6.53 -10.22
C ASN A 72 -2.57 -6.47 -8.91
N PHE A 73 -2.10 -5.70 -7.94
CA PHE A 73 -2.72 -5.60 -6.63
C PHE A 73 -4.06 -4.84 -6.68
N THR A 74 -4.12 -3.87 -7.54
CA THR A 74 -5.32 -3.02 -7.68
C THR A 74 -6.13 -3.33 -8.97
#